data_d5ee087179f71e8ab72937e0e3e6dd2e
#
_entry.id   d5ee087179f71e8ab72937e0e3e6dd2e
#
_cell.length_a   1.000
_cell.length_b   1.000
_cell.length_c   1.000
_cell.angle_alpha   90.00
_cell.angle_beta   90.00
_cell.angle_gamma   90.00
#
_symmetry.space_group_name_H-M   'P 1'
#
loop_
_entity.id
_entity.type
_entity.pdbx_description
1 polymer ?
#
loop_
_entity_poly.entity_id
_entity_poly.type
_entity_poly.pdbx_seq_one_letter_code
_entity_poly.pdbx_strand_id
1 'polypeptide(L)'
;MLPKIDRLLSGSSFEPNVEAANFRLAVTDNAAAVFVPVLCREVLPFAKKVRFDFVAWHECSFDEVAHGSVDLSFGASSVEAPSPLQSQTIYEEQFVCVADGKQRLPKSLTLPQYIRLEHISISILGGIQVPADKPLAAMGYKRQIAVHVPYFEAAIRSVQGTNLVATIPSKFVAGMAHNPSIKILKPPPEIAGFSYVMTWHPRLNTDAAHIWLRATMRRIGQIVAKT
;
A
#
# COMPACT_ATOMS: atom_id res chain seq x y z
N MET A 1 19.88 31.17 -20.73
CA MET A 1 20.23 31.05 -19.29
C MET A 1 19.34 31.86 -18.36
N LEU A 2 18.64 32.87 -18.83
CA LEU A 2 17.69 33.75 -18.10
C LEU A 2 16.36 33.07 -17.63
N PRO A 3 15.73 32.13 -18.36
CA PRO A 3 14.43 31.59 -17.95
C PRO A 3 14.42 30.79 -16.64
N LYS A 4 15.58 30.26 -16.19
CA LYS A 4 15.67 29.50 -14.92
C LYS A 4 15.69 30.40 -13.68
N ILE A 5 16.18 31.62 -13.80
CA ILE A 5 16.31 32.57 -12.66
C ILE A 5 14.96 33.23 -12.35
N ASP A 6 14.18 33.60 -13.39
CA ASP A 6 12.83 34.15 -13.20
C ASP A 6 11.87 33.15 -12.56
N ARG A 7 12.04 31.82 -12.82
CA ARG A 7 11.25 30.76 -12.18
C ARG A 7 11.56 30.58 -10.68
N LEU A 8 12.80 30.83 -10.26
CA LEU A 8 13.18 30.78 -8.84
C LEU A 8 12.57 31.93 -8.02
N LEU A 9 12.24 33.04 -8.67
CA LEU A 9 11.66 34.23 -8.04
C LEU A 9 10.12 34.26 -8.07
N SER A 10 9.49 33.51 -8.97
CA SER A 10 8.04 33.52 -9.17
C SER A 10 7.24 32.40 -8.51
N GLY A 11 7.87 31.51 -7.69
CA GLY A 11 7.18 30.41 -7.03
C GLY A 11 6.52 29.46 -8.05
N SER A 12 7.24 29.10 -9.14
CA SER A 12 6.68 28.36 -10.27
C SER A 12 6.12 27.01 -9.87
N SER A 13 4.85 26.79 -10.16
CA SER A 13 4.23 25.46 -10.08
C SER A 13 4.79 24.57 -11.19
N PHE A 14 5.05 23.28 -10.87
CA PHE A 14 5.46 22.28 -11.85
C PHE A 14 4.32 21.99 -12.84
N GLU A 15 4.62 22.04 -14.15
CA GLU A 15 3.66 21.78 -15.23
C GLU A 15 3.92 20.41 -15.88
N PRO A 16 3.17 19.36 -15.52
CA PRO A 16 3.46 17.97 -15.89
C PRO A 16 3.30 17.66 -17.38
N ASN A 17 2.61 18.51 -18.15
CA ASN A 17 2.51 18.39 -19.62
C ASN A 17 3.68 18.99 -20.37
N VAL A 18 4.45 19.87 -19.74
CA VAL A 18 5.52 20.67 -20.35
C VAL A 18 6.88 20.24 -19.81
N GLU A 19 6.96 20.04 -18.51
CA GLU A 19 8.21 19.75 -17.81
C GLU A 19 8.38 18.24 -17.64
N ALA A 20 9.55 17.73 -18.03
CA ALA A 20 9.86 16.32 -17.87
C ALA A 20 10.27 16.01 -16.43
N ALA A 21 9.72 14.93 -15.88
CA ALA A 21 10.12 14.38 -14.59
C ALA A 21 10.04 12.86 -14.63
N ASN A 22 10.93 12.21 -13.90
CA ASN A 22 10.88 10.78 -13.62
C ASN A 22 10.76 10.61 -12.11
N PHE A 23 9.73 9.91 -11.66
CA PHE A 23 9.51 9.62 -10.26
C PHE A 23 9.62 8.13 -10.00
N ARG A 24 10.39 7.77 -8.99
CA ARG A 24 10.59 6.40 -8.55
C ARG A 24 9.91 6.18 -7.21
N LEU A 25 8.97 5.22 -7.17
CA LEU A 25 8.09 4.97 -6.04
C LEU A 25 8.26 3.53 -5.54
N ALA A 26 8.67 3.36 -4.28
CA ALA A 26 8.77 2.05 -3.66
C ALA A 26 7.40 1.63 -3.09
N VAL A 27 6.88 0.53 -3.59
CA VAL A 27 5.52 0.05 -3.27
C VAL A 27 5.49 -1.46 -3.08
N THR A 28 4.55 -1.94 -2.26
CA THR A 28 4.17 -3.36 -2.26
C THR A 28 3.32 -3.69 -3.49
N ASP A 29 3.17 -4.97 -3.82
CA ASP A 29 2.25 -5.42 -4.88
C ASP A 29 0.80 -4.96 -4.62
N ASN A 30 0.36 -4.95 -3.34
CA ASN A 30 -0.91 -4.36 -2.95
C ASN A 30 -1.03 -2.90 -3.38
N ALA A 31 -0.04 -2.06 -3.04
CA ALA A 31 -0.07 -0.65 -3.38
C ALA A 31 -0.02 -0.42 -4.89
N ALA A 32 0.80 -1.18 -5.60
CA ALA A 32 0.86 -1.12 -7.06
C ALA A 32 -0.50 -1.45 -7.70
N ALA A 33 -1.13 -2.54 -7.27
CA ALA A 33 -2.44 -2.96 -7.76
C ALA A 33 -3.55 -1.93 -7.51
N VAL A 34 -3.46 -1.16 -6.42
CA VAL A 34 -4.44 -0.15 -6.03
C VAL A 34 -4.16 1.20 -6.69
N PHE A 35 -2.91 1.66 -6.72
CA PHE A 35 -2.56 3.01 -7.20
C PHE A 35 -2.38 3.10 -8.71
N VAL A 36 -1.71 2.12 -9.32
CA VAL A 36 -1.35 2.21 -10.74
C VAL A 36 -2.57 2.32 -11.66
N PRO A 37 -3.66 1.56 -11.49
CA PRO A 37 -4.85 1.73 -12.33
C PRO A 37 -5.48 3.12 -12.22
N VAL A 38 -5.51 3.71 -11.02
CA VAL A 38 -6.02 5.06 -10.80
C VAL A 38 -5.10 6.09 -11.43
N LEU A 39 -3.78 5.96 -11.22
CA LEU A 39 -2.77 6.83 -11.83
C LEU A 39 -2.87 6.83 -13.36
N CYS A 40 -3.01 5.66 -13.98
CA CYS A 40 -3.14 5.56 -15.43
C CYS A 40 -4.39 6.25 -15.97
N ARG A 41 -5.53 6.17 -15.27
CA ARG A 41 -6.77 6.80 -15.71
C ARG A 41 -6.83 8.30 -15.43
N GLU A 42 -6.38 8.71 -14.24
CA GLU A 42 -6.67 10.03 -13.70
C GLU A 42 -5.49 11.01 -13.82
N VAL A 43 -4.27 10.51 -14.08
CA VAL A 43 -3.06 11.33 -14.06
C VAL A 43 -2.34 11.34 -15.40
N LEU A 44 -2.03 10.18 -15.97
CA LEU A 44 -1.22 10.11 -17.20
C LEU A 44 -1.79 10.87 -18.39
N PRO A 45 -3.12 10.98 -18.60
CA PRO A 45 -3.66 11.81 -19.69
C PRO A 45 -3.27 13.29 -19.60
N PHE A 46 -2.99 13.78 -18.37
CA PHE A 46 -2.67 15.18 -18.06
C PHE A 46 -1.23 15.40 -17.60
N ALA A 47 -0.37 14.36 -17.71
CA ALA A 47 1.03 14.40 -17.28
C ALA A 47 1.95 13.74 -18.31
N LYS A 48 1.85 14.18 -19.57
CA LYS A 48 2.49 13.52 -20.73
C LYS A 48 4.01 13.51 -20.70
N LYS A 49 4.63 14.41 -19.93
CA LYS A 49 6.09 14.50 -19.79
C LYS A 49 6.60 13.82 -18.52
N VAL A 50 5.70 13.29 -17.69
CA VAL A 50 6.07 12.63 -16.45
C VAL A 50 6.12 11.11 -16.66
N ARG A 51 7.11 10.48 -16.05
CA ARG A 51 7.25 9.02 -15.98
C ARG A 51 7.22 8.58 -14.52
N PHE A 52 6.60 7.43 -14.28
CA PHE A 52 6.52 6.80 -12.97
C PHE A 52 7.17 5.42 -13.05
N ASP A 53 8.14 5.17 -12.19
CA ASP A 53 8.82 3.89 -12.03
C ASP A 53 8.44 3.31 -10.66
N PHE A 54 7.60 2.28 -10.67
CA PHE A 54 7.19 1.58 -9.46
C PHE A 54 8.16 0.43 -9.20
N VAL A 55 8.87 0.52 -8.08
CA VAL A 55 9.83 -0.50 -7.64
C VAL A 55 9.30 -1.25 -6.42
N ALA A 56 9.75 -2.50 -6.25
CA ALA A 56 9.34 -3.29 -5.10
C ALA A 56 9.83 -2.66 -3.80
N TRP A 57 8.93 -2.57 -2.80
CA TRP A 57 9.29 -2.16 -1.46
C TRP A 57 10.08 -3.27 -0.75
N HIS A 58 11.19 -2.94 -0.11
CA HIS A 58 12.05 -3.84 0.63
C HIS A 58 12.68 -3.13 1.85
N GLU A 59 13.43 -3.85 2.67
CA GLU A 59 13.99 -3.34 3.92
C GLU A 59 14.86 -2.07 3.77
N CYS A 60 15.56 -1.93 2.64
CA CYS A 60 16.38 -0.74 2.36
C CYS A 60 15.60 0.41 1.72
N SER A 61 14.28 0.31 1.52
CA SER A 61 13.51 1.34 0.81
C SER A 61 13.53 2.70 1.50
N PHE A 62 13.64 2.75 2.83
CA PHE A 62 13.81 4.01 3.55
C PHE A 62 15.20 4.62 3.33
N ASP A 63 16.26 3.80 3.24
CA ASP A 63 17.59 4.27 2.90
C ASP A 63 17.64 4.81 1.48
N GLU A 64 16.94 4.16 0.54
CA GLU A 64 16.81 4.64 -0.83
C GLU A 64 16.10 6.00 -0.90
N VAL A 65 15.06 6.23 -0.10
CA VAL A 65 14.42 7.55 0.05
C VAL A 65 15.39 8.56 0.67
N ALA A 66 16.12 8.17 1.70
CA ALA A 66 17.10 9.04 2.37
C ALA A 66 18.21 9.48 1.40
N HIS A 67 18.72 8.58 0.55
CA HIS A 67 19.75 8.89 -0.44
C HIS A 67 19.23 9.48 -1.75
N GLY A 68 17.90 9.39 -2.02
CA GLY A 68 17.25 9.99 -3.19
C GLY A 68 17.27 9.13 -4.45
N SER A 69 17.49 7.85 -4.34
CA SER A 69 17.27 6.88 -5.41
C SER A 69 15.80 6.48 -5.55
N VAL A 70 15.00 6.75 -4.52
CA VAL A 70 13.53 6.65 -4.49
C VAL A 70 12.96 7.99 -4.02
N ASP A 71 11.92 8.48 -4.69
CA ASP A 71 11.25 9.75 -4.35
C ASP A 71 10.23 9.59 -3.24
N LEU A 72 9.41 8.55 -3.32
CA LEU A 72 8.39 8.20 -2.32
C LEU A 72 8.43 6.72 -2.00
N SER A 73 8.26 6.37 -0.74
CA SER A 73 7.89 5.00 -0.36
C SER A 73 6.48 4.97 0.25
N PHE A 74 5.82 3.81 0.13
CA PHE A 74 4.45 3.62 0.63
C PHE A 74 4.37 2.40 1.51
N GLY A 75 3.65 2.53 2.64
CA GLY A 75 3.51 1.43 3.58
C GLY A 75 2.46 1.67 4.65
N ALA A 76 2.32 0.71 5.56
CA ALA A 76 1.49 0.85 6.74
C ALA A 76 2.18 1.76 7.78
N SER A 77 1.42 2.61 8.46
CA SER A 77 1.92 3.50 9.52
C SER A 77 2.56 2.78 10.70
N SER A 78 2.30 1.47 10.83
CA SER A 78 2.95 0.64 11.86
C SER A 78 4.44 0.37 11.61
N VAL A 79 4.93 0.68 10.41
CA VAL A 79 6.36 0.66 10.04
C VAL A 79 6.85 2.10 10.06
N GLU A 80 7.50 2.48 11.16
CA GLU A 80 7.97 3.85 11.36
C GLU A 80 9.14 4.17 10.44
N ALA A 81 9.06 5.30 9.77
CA ALA A 81 10.16 5.81 8.96
C ALA A 81 11.24 6.42 9.87
N PRO A 82 12.53 6.11 9.66
CA PRO A 82 13.61 6.69 10.45
C PRO A 82 13.75 8.20 10.19
N SER A 83 14.18 8.95 11.22
CA SER A 83 14.56 10.36 11.04
C SER A 83 15.71 10.47 10.02
N PRO A 84 15.72 11.48 9.12
CA PRO A 84 14.85 12.67 9.08
C PRO A 84 13.61 12.52 8.20
N LEU A 85 13.27 11.31 7.73
CA LEU A 85 12.15 11.11 6.80
C LEU A 85 10.82 11.60 7.39
N GLN A 86 9.95 12.09 6.52
CA GLN A 86 8.61 12.56 6.85
C GLN A 86 7.58 11.62 6.23
N SER A 87 6.52 11.35 6.99
CA SER A 87 5.40 10.53 6.52
C SER A 87 4.08 11.29 6.61
N GLN A 88 3.19 11.00 5.68
CA GLN A 88 1.83 11.54 5.65
C GLN A 88 0.82 10.46 5.30
N THR A 89 -0.27 10.36 6.08
CA THR A 89 -1.40 9.49 5.77
C THR A 89 -2.07 9.93 4.47
N ILE A 90 -2.36 8.96 3.62
CA ILE A 90 -3.05 9.15 2.34
C ILE A 90 -4.46 8.55 2.34
N TYR A 91 -4.70 7.47 3.06
CA TYR A 91 -6.03 6.92 3.36
C TYR A 91 -5.97 5.94 4.54
N GLU A 92 -7.15 5.61 5.09
CA GLU A 92 -7.32 4.54 6.08
C GLU A 92 -7.68 3.23 5.39
N GLU A 93 -6.98 2.16 5.74
CA GLU A 93 -7.16 0.82 5.19
C GLU A 93 -7.76 -0.11 6.23
N GLN A 94 -8.60 -1.04 5.78
CA GLN A 94 -9.19 -2.09 6.60
C GLN A 94 -8.70 -3.46 6.15
N PHE A 95 -8.70 -4.43 7.05
CA PHE A 95 -8.45 -5.81 6.68
C PHE A 95 -9.75 -6.54 6.34
N VAL A 96 -9.62 -7.50 5.45
CA VAL A 96 -10.61 -8.54 5.19
C VAL A 96 -9.93 -9.91 5.22
N CYS A 97 -10.71 -10.96 5.49
CA CYS A 97 -10.26 -12.32 5.32
C CYS A 97 -10.73 -12.85 3.97
N VAL A 98 -9.87 -13.52 3.24
CA VAL A 98 -10.19 -14.21 1.99
C VAL A 98 -10.03 -15.71 2.19
N ALA A 99 -11.02 -16.47 1.73
CA ALA A 99 -11.06 -17.92 1.78
C ALA A 99 -11.58 -18.47 0.45
N ASP A 100 -11.51 -19.78 0.25
CA ASP A 100 -12.16 -20.46 -0.89
C ASP A 100 -13.67 -20.22 -0.90
N GLY A 101 -14.26 -19.99 -2.07
CA GLY A 101 -15.68 -19.67 -2.23
C GLY A 101 -16.63 -20.76 -1.71
N LYS A 102 -16.18 -22.02 -1.72
CA LYS A 102 -16.96 -23.19 -1.26
C LYS A 102 -16.82 -23.45 0.24
N GLN A 103 -15.87 -22.80 0.92
CA GLN A 103 -15.62 -23.01 2.34
C GLN A 103 -16.81 -22.57 3.19
N ARG A 104 -17.25 -23.38 4.14
CA ARG A 104 -18.40 -23.10 5.02
C ARG A 104 -17.95 -22.23 6.22
N LEU A 105 -17.68 -20.96 5.96
CA LEU A 105 -17.34 -19.97 6.98
C LEU A 105 -18.43 -18.90 7.10
N PRO A 106 -18.66 -18.34 8.30
CA PRO A 106 -19.60 -17.23 8.49
C PRO A 106 -19.07 -15.96 7.80
N LYS A 107 -19.96 -15.02 7.47
CA LYS A 107 -19.58 -13.73 6.85
C LYS A 107 -18.68 -12.87 7.75
N SER A 108 -18.73 -13.07 9.05
CA SER A 108 -17.89 -12.40 10.05
C SER A 108 -17.30 -13.42 10.99
N LEU A 109 -16.00 -13.39 11.18
CA LEU A 109 -15.26 -14.29 12.05
C LEU A 109 -15.17 -13.71 13.47
N THR A 110 -15.40 -14.54 14.48
CA THR A 110 -15.02 -14.22 15.86
C THR A 110 -13.53 -14.52 16.07
N LEU A 111 -12.92 -13.90 17.09
CA LEU A 111 -11.50 -14.16 17.41
C LEU A 111 -11.19 -15.64 17.64
N PRO A 112 -11.99 -16.43 18.42
CA PRO A 112 -11.78 -17.85 18.57
C PRO A 112 -11.87 -18.65 17.25
N GLN A 113 -12.76 -18.26 16.34
CA GLN A 113 -12.84 -18.87 15.02
C GLN A 113 -11.59 -18.56 14.20
N TYR A 114 -11.20 -17.28 14.15
CA TYR A 114 -10.07 -16.79 13.39
C TYR A 114 -8.74 -17.46 13.77
N ILE A 115 -8.44 -17.57 15.08
CA ILE A 115 -7.17 -18.16 15.55
C ILE A 115 -7.09 -19.66 15.34
N ARG A 116 -8.24 -20.38 15.17
CA ARG A 116 -8.28 -21.83 14.89
C ARG A 116 -8.07 -22.15 13.40
N LEU A 117 -8.22 -21.18 12.52
CA LEU A 117 -8.00 -21.38 11.08
C LEU A 117 -6.50 -21.48 10.79
N GLU A 118 -6.18 -22.17 9.70
CA GLU A 118 -4.84 -22.15 9.13
C GLU A 118 -4.72 -20.98 8.16
N HIS A 119 -3.63 -20.23 8.26
CA HIS A 119 -3.46 -18.96 7.56
C HIS A 119 -2.31 -18.99 6.54
N ILE A 120 -2.52 -18.26 5.45
CA ILE A 120 -1.45 -17.78 4.61
C ILE A 120 -1.06 -16.39 5.12
N SER A 121 0.19 -16.23 5.49
CA SER A 121 0.76 -14.94 5.91
C SER A 121 1.49 -14.29 4.75
N ILE A 122 1.27 -13.00 4.56
CA ILE A 122 2.01 -12.21 3.59
C ILE A 122 3.16 -11.53 4.32
N SER A 123 4.39 -12.00 4.06
CA SER A 123 5.61 -11.47 4.66
C SER A 123 6.41 -10.72 3.61
N ILE A 124 6.21 -9.42 3.54
CA ILE A 124 6.89 -8.54 2.57
C ILE A 124 8.37 -8.34 2.95
N LEU A 125 8.72 -8.51 4.23
CA LEU A 125 10.00 -8.11 4.81
C LEU A 125 10.65 -9.19 5.67
N GLY A 126 10.59 -10.44 5.29
CA GLY A 126 11.41 -11.49 5.91
C GLY A 126 11.46 -11.54 7.45
N GLY A 127 10.43 -11.05 8.15
CA GLY A 127 10.42 -11.03 9.64
C GLY A 127 9.71 -9.81 10.26
N ILE A 128 9.33 -8.81 9.50
CA ILE A 128 8.51 -7.71 10.03
C ILE A 128 7.09 -8.24 10.27
N GLN A 129 6.59 -8.04 11.49
CA GLN A 129 5.23 -8.41 11.86
C GLN A 129 4.22 -7.80 10.90
N VAL A 130 3.39 -8.64 10.32
CA VAL A 130 2.23 -8.20 9.54
C VAL A 130 1.36 -7.33 10.45
N PRO A 131 0.87 -6.16 10.01
CA PRO A 131 0.05 -5.27 10.85
C PRO A 131 -1.12 -5.99 11.53
N ALA A 132 -1.71 -7.01 10.90
CA ALA A 132 -2.77 -7.84 11.48
C ALA A 132 -2.33 -8.71 12.68
N ASP A 133 -1.04 -9.00 12.84
CA ASP A 133 -0.52 -9.84 13.92
C ASP A 133 -0.20 -9.06 15.19
N LYS A 134 0.06 -7.76 15.07
CA LYS A 134 0.41 -6.90 16.22
C LYS A 134 -0.66 -6.89 17.33
N PRO A 135 -1.96 -6.70 17.03
CA PRO A 135 -3.01 -6.76 18.05
C PRO A 135 -3.14 -8.16 18.70
N LEU A 136 -2.99 -9.21 17.90
CA LEU A 136 -3.07 -10.59 18.41
C LEU A 136 -1.94 -10.88 19.39
N ALA A 137 -0.71 -10.49 19.04
CA ALA A 137 0.45 -10.68 19.91
C ALA A 137 0.30 -9.93 21.24
N ALA A 138 -0.27 -8.72 21.24
CA ALA A 138 -0.55 -7.94 22.45
C ALA A 138 -1.56 -8.64 23.39
N MET A 139 -2.45 -9.46 22.84
CA MET A 139 -3.42 -10.28 23.60
C MET A 139 -2.91 -11.70 23.91
N GLY A 140 -1.67 -12.04 23.55
CA GLY A 140 -1.10 -13.37 23.75
C GLY A 140 -1.54 -14.42 22.72
N TYR A 141 -2.20 -14.02 21.64
CA TYR A 141 -2.63 -14.92 20.57
C TYR A 141 -1.66 -14.94 19.38
N LYS A 142 -1.65 -16.05 18.66
CA LYS A 142 -0.92 -16.23 17.40
C LYS A 142 -1.81 -16.98 16.41
N ARG A 143 -1.72 -16.61 15.14
CA ARG A 143 -2.32 -17.36 14.04
C ARG A 143 -1.53 -18.65 13.78
N GLN A 144 -2.21 -19.69 13.32
CA GLN A 144 -1.57 -20.89 12.80
C GLN A 144 -1.18 -20.61 11.33
N ILE A 145 0.09 -20.32 11.09
CA ILE A 145 0.57 -20.01 9.74
C ILE A 145 1.03 -21.30 9.06
N ALA A 146 0.32 -21.71 8.01
CA ALA A 146 0.67 -22.86 7.19
C ALA A 146 1.68 -22.47 6.07
N VAL A 147 1.56 -21.23 5.51
CA VAL A 147 2.39 -20.78 4.40
C VAL A 147 2.72 -19.30 4.56
N HIS A 148 3.96 -18.93 4.23
CA HIS A 148 4.38 -17.55 4.03
C HIS A 148 4.59 -17.26 2.55
N VAL A 149 4.05 -16.15 2.05
CA VAL A 149 4.25 -15.69 0.67
C VAL A 149 4.65 -14.21 0.66
N PRO A 150 5.42 -13.73 -0.33
CA PRO A 150 5.84 -12.33 -0.38
C PRO A 150 4.81 -11.41 -1.06
N TYR A 151 3.75 -11.95 -1.69
CA TYR A 151 2.81 -11.22 -2.52
C TYR A 151 1.36 -11.49 -2.13
N PHE A 152 0.52 -10.44 -2.15
CA PHE A 152 -0.91 -10.55 -1.85
C PHE A 152 -1.66 -11.38 -2.90
N GLU A 153 -1.31 -11.22 -4.19
CA GLU A 153 -1.91 -12.02 -5.27
C GLU A 153 -1.63 -13.51 -5.09
N ALA A 154 -0.42 -13.89 -4.68
CA ALA A 154 -0.08 -15.28 -4.39
C ALA A 154 -0.95 -15.85 -3.25
N ALA A 155 -1.18 -15.06 -2.19
CA ALA A 155 -2.05 -15.46 -1.08
C ALA A 155 -3.50 -15.73 -1.55
N ILE A 156 -4.07 -14.83 -2.36
CA ILE A 156 -5.45 -14.98 -2.87
C ILE A 156 -5.59 -16.22 -3.77
N ARG A 157 -4.61 -16.49 -4.64
CA ARG A 157 -4.63 -17.68 -5.47
C ARG A 157 -4.50 -18.96 -4.66
N SER A 158 -3.71 -18.93 -3.58
CA SER A 158 -3.44 -20.10 -2.76
C SER A 158 -4.56 -20.48 -1.79
N VAL A 159 -5.52 -19.60 -1.50
CA VAL A 159 -6.70 -20.00 -0.71
C VAL A 159 -7.69 -20.84 -1.53
N GLN A 160 -7.67 -20.71 -2.87
CA GLN A 160 -8.62 -21.41 -3.72
C GLN A 160 -8.38 -22.93 -3.69
N GLY A 161 -9.45 -23.70 -3.47
CA GLY A 161 -9.40 -25.15 -3.36
C GLY A 161 -8.75 -25.67 -2.07
N THR A 162 -8.53 -24.80 -1.05
CA THR A 162 -7.94 -25.17 0.24
C THR A 162 -8.84 -24.76 1.41
N ASN A 163 -8.45 -25.14 2.63
CA ASN A 163 -9.07 -24.68 3.87
C ASN A 163 -8.34 -23.49 4.49
N LEU A 164 -7.35 -22.92 3.79
CA LEU A 164 -6.56 -21.79 4.25
C LEU A 164 -7.32 -20.48 4.13
N VAL A 165 -6.95 -19.51 4.97
CA VAL A 165 -7.44 -18.14 4.89
C VAL A 165 -6.28 -17.15 4.81
N ALA A 166 -6.48 -16.04 4.11
CA ALA A 166 -5.54 -14.94 4.08
C ALA A 166 -6.19 -13.67 4.64
N THR A 167 -5.46 -12.90 5.46
CA THR A 167 -5.89 -11.58 5.93
C THR A 167 -5.16 -10.54 5.12
N ILE A 168 -5.90 -9.72 4.38
CA ILE A 168 -5.35 -8.81 3.37
C ILE A 168 -6.06 -7.45 3.41
N PRO A 169 -5.44 -6.38 2.89
CA PRO A 169 -6.05 -5.06 2.77
C PRO A 169 -7.31 -5.09 1.91
N SER A 170 -8.35 -4.40 2.34
CA SER A 170 -9.68 -4.45 1.72
C SER A 170 -9.69 -3.88 0.30
N LYS A 171 -8.90 -2.83 0.06
CA LYS A 171 -8.82 -2.17 -1.26
C LYS A 171 -8.22 -3.07 -2.34
N PHE A 172 -7.34 -4.00 -1.95
CA PHE A 172 -6.76 -4.96 -2.89
C PHE A 172 -7.82 -5.89 -3.50
N VAL A 173 -8.82 -6.28 -2.71
CA VAL A 173 -9.88 -7.21 -3.17
C VAL A 173 -11.18 -6.53 -3.60
N ALA A 174 -11.26 -5.21 -3.55
CA ALA A 174 -12.50 -4.49 -3.89
C ALA A 174 -13.01 -4.86 -5.29
N GLY A 175 -12.10 -5.00 -6.27
CA GLY A 175 -12.43 -5.44 -7.64
C GLY A 175 -12.77 -6.93 -7.78
N MET A 176 -12.57 -7.73 -6.73
CA MET A 176 -12.73 -9.21 -6.77
C MET A 176 -14.02 -9.67 -6.08
N ALA A 177 -14.87 -8.76 -5.60
CA ALA A 177 -16.07 -9.10 -4.82
C ALA A 177 -17.07 -10.02 -5.56
N HIS A 178 -17.03 -10.05 -6.88
CA HIS A 178 -17.88 -10.91 -7.73
C HIS A 178 -17.19 -12.21 -8.17
N ASN A 179 -15.97 -12.48 -7.74
CA ASN A 179 -15.28 -13.73 -8.08
C ASN A 179 -15.83 -14.90 -7.25
N PRO A 180 -16.54 -15.89 -7.85
CA PRO A 180 -17.13 -16.99 -7.10
C PRO A 180 -16.11 -17.97 -6.52
N SER A 181 -14.85 -17.91 -6.97
CA SER A 181 -13.79 -18.78 -6.47
C SER A 181 -13.28 -18.38 -5.09
N ILE A 182 -13.64 -17.17 -4.61
CA ILE A 182 -13.23 -16.67 -3.30
C ILE A 182 -14.43 -16.15 -2.52
N LYS A 183 -14.30 -16.16 -1.20
CA LYS A 183 -15.23 -15.56 -0.26
C LYS A 183 -14.49 -14.50 0.55
N ILE A 184 -15.08 -13.30 0.61
CA ILE A 184 -14.57 -12.20 1.43
C ILE A 184 -15.37 -12.16 2.73
N LEU A 185 -14.65 -12.19 3.86
CA LEU A 185 -15.21 -12.28 5.21
C LEU A 185 -14.71 -11.10 6.04
N LYS A 186 -15.50 -10.65 7.01
CA LYS A 186 -15.03 -9.68 8.01
C LYS A 186 -14.13 -10.41 9.03
N PRO A 187 -12.91 -9.89 9.27
CA PRO A 187 -12.07 -10.38 10.36
C PRO A 187 -12.70 -10.05 11.72
N PRO A 188 -12.18 -10.62 12.83
CA PRO A 188 -12.56 -10.21 14.17
C PRO A 188 -12.28 -8.71 14.39
N PRO A 189 -13.05 -8.00 15.23
CA PRO A 189 -12.86 -6.57 15.51
C PRO A 189 -11.46 -6.23 16.04
N GLU A 190 -10.79 -7.18 16.66
CA GLU A 190 -9.42 -7.07 17.18
C GLU A 190 -8.39 -6.88 16.06
N ILE A 191 -8.70 -7.30 14.84
CA ILE A 191 -7.84 -7.06 13.66
C ILE A 191 -8.19 -5.68 13.10
N ALA A 192 -7.66 -4.64 13.75
CA ALA A 192 -7.88 -3.25 13.35
C ALA A 192 -7.23 -2.94 12.00
N GLY A 193 -7.81 -1.97 11.29
CA GLY A 193 -7.21 -1.37 10.11
C GLY A 193 -5.93 -0.58 10.44
N PHE A 194 -5.39 0.07 9.45
CA PHE A 194 -4.17 0.86 9.59
C PHE A 194 -4.18 2.06 8.65
N SER A 195 -3.45 3.13 9.02
CA SER A 195 -3.24 4.26 8.12
C SER A 195 -2.20 3.87 7.06
N TYR A 196 -2.53 4.09 5.79
CA TYR A 196 -1.60 3.94 4.69
C TYR A 196 -0.88 5.26 4.47
N VAL A 197 0.45 5.24 4.50
CA VAL A 197 1.27 6.45 4.47
C VAL A 197 2.17 6.50 3.25
N MET A 198 2.48 7.72 2.79
CA MET A 198 3.61 8.01 1.90
C MET A 198 4.73 8.64 2.71
N THR A 199 5.97 8.28 2.41
CA THR A 199 7.18 8.73 3.10
C THR A 199 8.16 9.32 2.11
N TRP A 200 8.79 10.46 2.47
CA TRP A 200 9.76 11.17 1.65
C TRP A 200 10.84 11.87 2.50
N HIS A 201 11.91 12.32 1.85
CA HIS A 201 12.95 13.10 2.52
C HIS A 201 12.59 14.60 2.56
N PRO A 202 12.72 15.30 3.71
CA PRO A 202 12.32 16.72 3.87
C PRO A 202 13.07 17.70 2.96
N ARG A 203 14.25 17.33 2.41
CA ARG A 203 14.96 18.15 1.40
C ARG A 203 14.09 18.45 0.17
N LEU A 204 13.07 17.62 -0.11
CA LEU A 204 12.15 17.75 -1.23
C LEU A 204 10.87 18.53 -0.89
N ASN A 205 10.80 19.13 0.31
CA ASN A 205 9.60 19.87 0.73
C ASN A 205 9.30 21.07 -0.14
N THR A 206 10.32 21.72 -0.68
CA THR A 206 10.22 22.93 -1.52
C THR A 206 10.39 22.64 -3.02
N ASP A 207 10.70 21.40 -3.40
CA ASP A 207 10.80 21.01 -4.81
C ASP A 207 9.41 20.98 -5.47
N ALA A 208 9.21 21.79 -6.51
CA ALA A 208 7.91 21.97 -7.15
C ALA A 208 7.36 20.67 -7.77
N ALA A 209 8.24 19.88 -8.43
CA ALA A 209 7.85 18.61 -9.02
C ALA A 209 7.47 17.57 -7.95
N HIS A 210 8.21 17.54 -6.86
CA HIS A 210 7.91 16.63 -5.75
C HIS A 210 6.67 17.07 -4.94
N ILE A 211 6.40 18.38 -4.81
CA ILE A 211 5.15 18.89 -4.25
C ILE A 211 3.96 18.42 -5.10
N TRP A 212 4.08 18.55 -6.43
CA TRP A 212 3.07 18.04 -7.36
C TRP A 212 2.88 16.52 -7.21
N LEU A 213 3.97 15.75 -7.12
CA LEU A 213 3.91 14.30 -6.91
C LEU A 213 3.13 13.94 -5.65
N ARG A 214 3.48 14.55 -4.50
CA ARG A 214 2.78 14.28 -3.22
C ARG A 214 1.29 14.67 -3.29
N ALA A 215 0.97 15.81 -3.91
CA ALA A 215 -0.42 16.23 -4.12
C ALA A 215 -1.19 15.25 -5.00
N THR A 216 -0.54 14.74 -6.05
CA THR A 216 -1.09 13.73 -6.96
C THR A 216 -1.37 12.41 -6.22
N MET A 217 -0.42 11.92 -5.44
CA MET A 217 -0.61 10.67 -4.67
C MET A 217 -1.67 10.81 -3.59
N ARG A 218 -1.80 11.97 -2.94
CA ARG A 218 -2.93 12.25 -2.02
C ARG A 218 -4.28 12.19 -2.74
N ARG A 219 -4.38 12.78 -3.94
CA ARG A 219 -5.61 12.72 -4.74
C ARG A 219 -5.95 11.29 -5.13
N ILE A 220 -4.97 10.49 -5.53
CA ILE A 220 -5.16 9.05 -5.79
C ILE A 220 -5.66 8.34 -4.53
N GLY A 221 -5.04 8.59 -3.38
CA GLY A 221 -5.49 8.03 -2.10
C GLY A 221 -6.94 8.38 -1.75
N GLN A 222 -7.37 9.62 -2.02
CA GLN A 222 -8.77 10.03 -1.83
C GLN A 222 -9.75 9.31 -2.76
N ILE A 223 -9.36 8.99 -3.99
CA ILE A 223 -10.16 8.20 -4.92
C ILE A 223 -10.25 6.76 -4.40
N VAL A 224 -9.11 6.17 -4.04
CA VAL A 224 -9.02 4.83 -3.47
C VAL A 224 -9.83 4.69 -2.19
N ALA A 225 -9.84 5.69 -1.32
CA ALA A 225 -10.60 5.67 -0.07
C ALA A 225 -12.12 5.51 -0.27
N LYS A 226 -12.64 5.96 -1.41
CA LYS A 226 -14.07 5.90 -1.77
C LYS A 226 -14.49 4.59 -2.44
N THR A 227 -13.52 3.79 -2.85
CA THR A 227 -13.73 2.45 -3.44
C THR A 227 -13.84 1.39 -2.36
#